data_7fa91afb23af7d845040efb7551d2cc7
#
_entry.id   7fa91afb23af7d845040efb7551d2cc7
#
_cell.length_a   1.000
_cell.length_b   1.000
_cell.length_c   1.000
_cell.angle_alpha   90.00
_cell.angle_beta   90.00
_cell.angle_gamma   90.00
#
_symmetry.space_group_name_H-M   'P 1'
#
loop_
_entity.id
_entity.type
_entity.pdbx_description
1 polymer ?
#
loop_
_entity_poly.entity_id
_entity_poly.type
_entity_poly.pdbx_seq_one_letter_code
_entity_poly.pdbx_strand_id
1 'polypeptide(L)'
;MKKMISRRNFLTAAGVVAAAGVLTACGGSSSSTAASSTAASAAGSAAASGDTIKIGVMGPLTGNVSVYGQAVVNGASLYLKQVNADGGINGKQIEILTEDEQGDATQAVNCFTKMVDEGITALVGDVTTTPTLAVAAESADYNMPMVTASATAEAVTYDAETDTVNENVFRATFTDPFQGIKMADYAYQKLGYTKAAVIFKKGADYNEGLAENFVNEFE
;
A
#
# COMPACT_ATOMS: atom_id res chain seq x y z
N MET A 1 -28.21 -10.37 16.09
CA MET A 1 -27.31 -11.53 15.91
C MET A 1 -27.02 -11.70 14.43
N LYS A 2 -25.80 -11.35 13.97
CA LYS A 2 -25.39 -11.54 12.57
C LYS A 2 -24.95 -12.99 12.38
N LYS A 3 -25.63 -13.73 11.53
CA LYS A 3 -25.26 -15.10 11.16
C LYS A 3 -24.02 -15.05 10.25
N MET A 4 -22.92 -15.61 10.72
CA MET A 4 -21.71 -15.82 9.92
C MET A 4 -21.95 -16.97 8.94
N ILE A 5 -21.69 -16.73 7.66
CA ILE A 5 -21.80 -17.74 6.60
C ILE A 5 -20.55 -18.63 6.67
N SER A 6 -20.76 -19.94 6.93
CA SER A 6 -19.66 -20.91 6.99
C SER A 6 -19.10 -21.20 5.61
N ARG A 7 -17.76 -21.35 5.51
CA ARG A 7 -17.02 -21.71 4.28
C ARG A 7 -17.55 -22.94 3.55
N ARG A 8 -18.26 -23.82 4.25
CA ARG A 8 -18.84 -25.04 3.70
C ARG A 8 -20.07 -24.78 2.83
N ASN A 9 -20.81 -23.69 3.08
CA ASN A 9 -22.02 -23.35 2.32
C ASN A 9 -21.74 -22.53 1.04
N PHE A 10 -20.50 -22.02 0.88
CA PHE A 10 -20.11 -21.31 -0.33
C PHE A 10 -19.79 -22.25 -1.51
N LEU A 11 -19.32 -23.47 -1.21
CA LEU A 11 -18.95 -24.44 -2.24
C LEU A 11 -20.11 -25.25 -2.82
N THR A 12 -21.31 -25.22 -2.19
CA THR A 12 -22.50 -25.92 -2.67
C THR A 12 -23.36 -25.09 -3.64
N ALA A 13 -23.14 -23.79 -3.76
CA ALA A 13 -23.89 -22.92 -4.66
C ALA A 13 -23.29 -22.81 -6.09
N ALA A 14 -22.09 -23.32 -6.33
CA ALA A 14 -21.39 -23.24 -7.62
C ALA A 14 -21.56 -24.48 -8.53
N GLY A 15 -22.39 -25.45 -8.15
CA GLY A 15 -22.43 -26.78 -8.75
C GLY A 15 -23.64 -27.13 -9.62
N VAL A 16 -24.53 -26.20 -9.96
CA VAL A 16 -25.78 -26.55 -10.70
C VAL A 16 -26.03 -25.64 -11.90
N VAL A 17 -25.08 -25.49 -12.80
CA VAL A 17 -25.38 -25.05 -14.19
C VAL A 17 -24.34 -25.64 -15.14
N ALA A 18 -24.40 -26.94 -15.37
CA ALA A 18 -23.75 -27.57 -16.51
C ALA A 18 -24.36 -28.96 -16.77
N ALA A 19 -25.56 -29.03 -17.32
CA ALA A 19 -26.03 -30.21 -18.01
C ALA A 19 -27.35 -29.92 -18.74
N ALA A 20 -27.32 -29.36 -19.93
CA ALA A 20 -28.37 -29.60 -20.96
C ALA A 20 -27.89 -29.06 -22.31
N GLY A 21 -27.60 -29.94 -23.26
CA GLY A 21 -27.48 -29.52 -24.64
C GLY A 21 -26.41 -30.17 -25.47
N VAL A 22 -26.42 -31.51 -25.58
CA VAL A 22 -25.83 -32.19 -26.72
C VAL A 22 -26.89 -33.13 -27.23
N LEU A 23 -27.36 -32.91 -28.45
CA LEU A 23 -27.84 -33.86 -29.47
C LEU A 23 -28.63 -33.10 -30.53
N THR A 24 -28.13 -32.92 -31.70
CA THR A 24 -28.56 -33.67 -32.90
C THR A 24 -27.71 -33.27 -34.09
N ALA A 25 -27.36 -34.29 -34.80
CA ALA A 25 -26.47 -34.34 -35.93
C ALA A 25 -27.16 -34.18 -37.29
N CYS A 26 -26.34 -33.91 -38.28
CA CYS A 26 -26.41 -34.29 -39.70
C CYS A 26 -27.37 -33.55 -40.65
N GLY A 27 -26.77 -32.98 -41.66
CA GLY A 27 -27.21 -33.08 -43.03
C GLY A 27 -27.55 -31.79 -43.76
N GLY A 28 -26.76 -31.44 -44.78
CA GLY A 28 -27.25 -30.64 -45.93
C GLY A 28 -26.48 -29.36 -46.20
N SER A 29 -25.66 -29.42 -47.23
CA SER A 29 -25.00 -28.31 -47.92
C SER A 29 -25.97 -27.23 -48.41
N SER A 30 -25.65 -25.98 -48.21
CA SER A 30 -25.54 -24.92 -49.25
C SER A 30 -25.55 -23.51 -48.63
N SER A 31 -24.51 -22.84 -48.97
CA SER A 31 -24.32 -21.39 -49.21
C SER A 31 -25.07 -20.36 -48.39
N SER A 32 -24.21 -19.46 -47.92
CA SER A 32 -24.32 -18.00 -47.82
C SER A 32 -24.88 -17.39 -46.56
N THR A 33 -24.10 -16.39 -46.17
CA THR A 33 -24.29 -15.26 -45.28
C THR A 33 -24.12 -15.49 -43.82
N ALA A 34 -22.91 -15.10 -43.36
CA ALA A 34 -22.52 -14.82 -42.03
C ALA A 34 -23.42 -13.74 -41.38
N ALA A 35 -24.12 -14.13 -40.32
CA ALA A 35 -24.57 -13.19 -39.32
C ALA A 35 -23.81 -13.49 -38.05
N SER A 36 -22.72 -12.78 -37.86
CA SER A 36 -21.90 -12.79 -36.65
C SER A 36 -22.67 -12.17 -35.51
N SER A 37 -23.24 -13.00 -34.65
CA SER A 37 -23.74 -12.52 -33.36
C SER A 37 -22.56 -12.49 -32.37
N THR A 38 -21.78 -11.44 -32.44
CA THR A 38 -20.87 -11.05 -31.37
C THR A 38 -21.72 -10.54 -30.22
N ALA A 39 -21.93 -11.37 -29.23
CA ALA A 39 -22.29 -10.92 -27.91
C ALA A 39 -21.04 -10.22 -27.34
N ALA A 40 -20.95 -8.95 -27.62
CA ALA A 40 -19.98 -8.07 -27.03
C ALA A 40 -20.33 -7.91 -25.55
N SER A 41 -19.58 -8.55 -24.68
CA SER A 41 -19.37 -8.03 -23.33
C SER A 41 -18.57 -6.75 -23.44
N ALA A 42 -19.23 -5.68 -23.79
CA ALA A 42 -18.69 -4.35 -23.68
C ALA A 42 -18.84 -3.90 -22.23
N ALA A 43 -17.94 -4.39 -21.35
CA ALA A 43 -17.47 -3.58 -20.27
C ALA A 43 -16.61 -2.50 -20.91
N GLY A 44 -17.27 -1.48 -21.44
CA GLY A 44 -16.62 -0.30 -21.97
C GLY A 44 -15.93 0.42 -20.82
N SER A 45 -14.62 0.18 -20.64
CA SER A 45 -13.77 1.21 -20.10
C SER A 45 -13.89 2.38 -21.07
N ALA A 46 -14.71 3.36 -20.70
CA ALA A 46 -14.63 4.67 -21.30
C ALA A 46 -13.22 5.16 -20.97
N ALA A 47 -12.32 5.05 -21.93
CA ALA A 47 -11.06 5.77 -21.89
C ALA A 47 -11.44 7.26 -21.88
N ALA A 48 -11.46 7.84 -20.68
CA ALA A 48 -11.54 9.27 -20.53
C ALA A 48 -10.27 9.83 -21.18
N SER A 49 -10.40 10.43 -22.34
CA SER A 49 -9.36 11.23 -22.96
C SER A 49 -9.26 12.57 -22.22
N GLY A 50 -8.84 12.51 -20.98
CA GLY A 50 -8.57 13.65 -20.11
C GLY A 50 -7.28 13.37 -19.35
N ASP A 51 -6.58 14.40 -18.94
CA ASP A 51 -5.39 14.29 -18.11
C ASP A 51 -5.64 13.34 -16.94
N THR A 52 -4.81 12.34 -16.80
CA THR A 52 -4.82 11.45 -15.64
C THR A 52 -4.07 12.10 -14.47
N ILE A 53 -4.44 11.72 -13.25
CA ILE A 53 -3.67 12.07 -12.03
C ILE A 53 -2.75 10.89 -11.75
N LYS A 54 -1.44 11.11 -11.85
CA LYS A 54 -0.47 10.06 -11.56
C LYS A 54 -0.13 10.04 -10.08
N ILE A 55 -0.31 8.89 -9.44
CA ILE A 55 0.02 8.65 -8.04
C ILE A 55 1.08 7.55 -7.97
N GLY A 56 2.21 7.88 -7.34
CA GLY A 56 3.21 6.90 -7.00
C GLY A 56 2.76 6.05 -5.81
N VAL A 57 3.01 4.74 -5.88
CA VAL A 57 2.79 3.82 -4.75
C VAL A 57 4.04 2.95 -4.62
N MET A 58 4.83 3.17 -3.57
CA MET A 58 6.15 2.58 -3.44
C MET A 58 6.31 1.84 -2.11
N GLY A 59 7.09 0.77 -2.15
CA GLY A 59 7.48 -0.02 -0.98
C GLY A 59 8.27 -1.25 -1.37
N PRO A 60 8.88 -1.96 -0.40
CA PRO A 60 9.61 -3.19 -0.66
C PRO A 60 8.68 -4.31 -1.11
N LEU A 61 8.63 -4.59 -2.40
CA LEU A 61 7.81 -5.69 -2.95
C LEU A 61 8.57 -7.01 -2.96
N THR A 62 9.90 -6.94 -2.91
CA THR A 62 10.82 -8.07 -2.78
C THR A 62 11.74 -7.90 -1.56
N GLY A 63 12.54 -8.92 -1.24
CA GLY A 63 13.45 -8.90 -0.10
C GLY A 63 12.81 -9.25 1.24
N ASN A 64 13.55 -9.05 2.33
CA ASN A 64 13.22 -9.56 3.67
C ASN A 64 11.99 -8.90 4.32
N VAL A 65 11.63 -7.70 3.90
CA VAL A 65 10.51 -6.91 4.45
C VAL A 65 9.34 -6.79 3.47
N SER A 66 9.36 -7.57 2.39
CA SER A 66 8.37 -7.51 1.32
C SER A 66 6.92 -7.74 1.77
N VAL A 67 6.70 -8.48 2.85
CA VAL A 67 5.36 -8.70 3.40
C VAL A 67 4.69 -7.37 3.80
N TYR A 68 5.45 -6.41 4.30
CA TYR A 68 4.94 -5.09 4.68
C TYR A 68 4.68 -4.23 3.44
N GLY A 69 5.63 -4.20 2.50
CA GLY A 69 5.49 -3.44 1.25
C GLY A 69 4.31 -3.91 0.41
N GLN A 70 4.19 -5.22 0.22
CA GLN A 70 3.06 -5.80 -0.51
C GLN A 70 1.72 -5.46 0.14
N ALA A 71 1.63 -5.47 1.48
CA ALA A 71 0.40 -5.11 2.19
C ALA A 71 0.02 -3.64 1.94
N VAL A 72 0.96 -2.71 2.06
CA VAL A 72 0.74 -1.28 1.85
C VAL A 72 0.39 -0.99 0.39
N VAL A 73 1.20 -1.49 -0.57
CA VAL A 73 1.00 -1.25 -2.00
C VAL A 73 -0.34 -1.83 -2.49
N ASN A 74 -0.69 -3.04 -2.02
CA ASN A 74 -1.98 -3.64 -2.36
C ASN A 74 -3.15 -2.86 -1.76
N GLY A 75 -3.05 -2.43 -0.51
CA GLY A 75 -4.08 -1.65 0.17
C GLY A 75 -4.31 -0.28 -0.51
N ALA A 76 -3.23 0.45 -0.77
CA ALA A 76 -3.28 1.73 -1.47
C ALA A 76 -3.86 1.58 -2.89
N SER A 77 -3.33 0.61 -3.65
CA SER A 77 -3.80 0.35 -5.01
C SER A 77 -5.27 -0.07 -5.06
N LEU A 78 -5.75 -0.83 -4.08
CA LEU A 78 -7.15 -1.21 -3.98
C LEU A 78 -8.04 0.03 -3.79
N TYR A 79 -7.66 0.91 -2.87
CA TYR A 79 -8.43 2.14 -2.61
C TYR A 79 -8.42 3.09 -3.81
N LEU A 80 -7.27 3.31 -4.45
CA LEU A 80 -7.17 4.16 -5.63
C LEU A 80 -7.99 3.62 -6.82
N LYS A 81 -8.05 2.28 -6.99
CA LYS A 81 -8.93 1.64 -7.98
C LYS A 81 -10.41 1.84 -7.64
N GLN A 82 -10.77 1.86 -6.36
CA GLN A 82 -12.12 2.14 -5.91
C GLN A 82 -12.51 3.59 -6.24
N VAL A 83 -11.63 4.55 -5.96
CA VAL A 83 -11.81 5.96 -6.34
C VAL A 83 -12.02 6.09 -7.85
N ASN A 84 -11.26 5.35 -8.66
CA ASN A 84 -11.44 5.32 -10.12
C ASN A 84 -12.80 4.76 -10.53
N ALA A 85 -13.27 3.69 -9.87
CA ALA A 85 -14.58 3.11 -10.14
C ALA A 85 -15.73 4.09 -9.82
N ASP A 86 -15.54 4.94 -8.81
CA ASP A 86 -16.48 5.99 -8.40
C ASP A 86 -16.38 7.28 -9.26
N GLY A 87 -15.58 7.27 -10.34
CA GLY A 87 -15.45 8.38 -11.29
C GLY A 87 -14.15 9.17 -11.17
N GLY A 88 -13.22 8.75 -10.32
CA GLY A 88 -11.92 9.40 -10.14
C GLY A 88 -11.99 10.68 -9.29
N ILE A 89 -10.96 11.49 -9.37
CA ILE A 89 -10.87 12.77 -8.64
C ILE A 89 -11.26 13.90 -9.61
N ASN A 90 -12.33 14.59 -9.33
CA ASN A 90 -12.88 15.65 -10.19
C ASN A 90 -13.08 15.19 -11.65
N GLY A 91 -13.49 13.94 -11.83
CA GLY A 91 -13.69 13.34 -13.16
C GLY A 91 -12.41 12.87 -13.86
N LYS A 92 -11.24 13.04 -13.25
CA LYS A 92 -9.97 12.52 -13.76
C LYS A 92 -9.67 11.16 -13.18
N GLN A 93 -9.24 10.22 -13.99
CA GLN A 93 -8.82 8.90 -13.56
C GLN A 93 -7.42 8.95 -12.92
N ILE A 94 -7.18 8.12 -11.93
CA ILE A 94 -5.88 7.94 -11.30
C ILE A 94 -5.10 6.86 -12.06
N GLU A 95 -3.91 7.21 -12.50
CA GLU A 95 -2.90 6.27 -12.97
C GLU A 95 -1.96 5.94 -11.81
N ILE A 96 -1.83 4.65 -11.50
CA ILE A 96 -1.02 4.18 -10.38
C ILE A 96 0.33 3.71 -10.92
N LEU A 97 1.41 4.37 -10.48
CA LEU A 97 2.78 3.97 -10.76
C LEU A 97 3.33 3.22 -9.54
N THR A 98 3.86 2.03 -9.75
CA THR A 98 4.33 1.18 -8.63
C THR A 98 5.80 0.83 -8.81
N GLU A 99 6.60 1.03 -7.75
CA GLU A 99 8.03 0.71 -7.72
C GLU A 99 8.39 -0.15 -6.50
N ASP A 100 9.41 -1.01 -6.69
CA ASP A 100 9.98 -1.90 -5.67
C ASP A 100 11.36 -1.39 -5.27
N GLU A 101 11.50 -0.88 -4.07
CA GLU A 101 12.77 -0.36 -3.55
C GLU A 101 13.55 -1.39 -2.70
N GLN A 102 13.02 -2.59 -2.52
CA GLN A 102 13.67 -3.77 -1.91
C GLN A 102 14.10 -3.59 -0.44
N GLY A 103 13.64 -2.56 0.25
CA GLY A 103 14.05 -2.19 1.61
C GLY A 103 15.40 -1.46 1.66
N ASP A 104 15.83 -0.86 0.56
CA ASP A 104 17.09 -0.14 0.42
C ASP A 104 16.87 1.35 0.19
N ALA A 105 17.51 2.20 1.02
CA ALA A 105 17.32 3.65 0.96
C ALA A 105 17.80 4.27 -0.38
N THR A 106 18.85 3.74 -0.98
CA THR A 106 19.38 4.24 -2.26
C THR A 106 18.42 3.87 -3.40
N GLN A 107 17.90 2.65 -3.37
CA GLN A 107 16.88 2.25 -4.35
C GLN A 107 15.60 3.05 -4.18
N ALA A 108 15.20 3.36 -2.95
CA ALA A 108 14.02 4.16 -2.68
C ALA A 108 14.11 5.56 -3.31
N VAL A 109 15.25 6.24 -3.17
CA VAL A 109 15.51 7.52 -3.84
C VAL A 109 15.49 7.38 -5.37
N ASN A 110 16.12 6.33 -5.92
CA ASN A 110 16.11 6.09 -7.36
C ASN A 110 14.68 5.83 -7.89
N CYS A 111 13.89 5.03 -7.19
CA CYS A 111 12.49 4.77 -7.53
C CYS A 111 11.65 6.05 -7.46
N PHE A 112 11.83 6.84 -6.40
CA PHE A 112 11.14 8.12 -6.25
C PHE A 112 11.47 9.09 -7.39
N THR A 113 12.75 9.30 -7.69
CA THR A 113 13.20 10.20 -8.77
C THR A 113 12.63 9.75 -10.12
N LYS A 114 12.66 8.44 -10.40
CA LYS A 114 12.03 7.88 -11.60
C LYS A 114 10.53 8.20 -11.67
N MET A 115 9.78 8.03 -10.57
CA MET A 115 8.36 8.36 -10.52
C MET A 115 8.11 9.86 -10.73
N VAL A 116 8.97 10.73 -10.18
CA VAL A 116 8.92 12.18 -10.41
C VAL A 116 9.11 12.49 -11.90
N ASP A 117 10.09 11.89 -12.56
CA ASP A 117 10.34 12.04 -14.00
C ASP A 117 9.14 11.55 -14.84
N GLU A 118 8.42 10.55 -14.37
CA GLU A 118 7.17 10.06 -14.98
C GLU A 118 5.96 10.96 -14.66
N GLY A 119 6.12 11.96 -13.80
CA GLY A 119 5.16 13.00 -13.52
C GLY A 119 4.11 12.65 -12.48
N ILE A 120 4.47 11.96 -11.40
CA ILE A 120 3.58 11.78 -10.25
C ILE A 120 3.24 13.13 -9.60
N THR A 121 2.08 13.20 -9.00
CA THR A 121 1.58 14.40 -8.28
C THR A 121 1.54 14.20 -6.76
N ALA A 122 1.62 12.96 -6.31
CA ALA A 122 1.74 12.59 -4.90
C ALA A 122 2.32 11.16 -4.79
N LEU A 123 2.88 10.84 -3.62
CA LEU A 123 3.43 9.52 -3.30
C LEU A 123 2.69 8.90 -2.11
N VAL A 124 2.26 7.66 -2.24
CA VAL A 124 1.92 6.78 -1.12
C VAL A 124 3.09 5.83 -0.88
N GLY A 125 3.83 6.07 0.19
CA GLY A 125 5.09 5.39 0.49
C GLY A 125 6.04 6.37 1.21
N ASP A 126 7.24 5.97 1.68
CA ASP A 126 7.65 4.58 1.63
C ASP A 126 7.09 3.80 2.85
N VAL A 127 7.51 2.58 3.05
CA VAL A 127 6.91 1.64 4.03
C VAL A 127 7.75 1.51 5.29
N THR A 128 9.07 1.33 5.15
CA THR A 128 10.00 1.15 6.26
C THR A 128 10.77 2.44 6.56
N THR A 129 11.16 2.63 7.82
CA THR A 129 11.67 3.92 8.30
C THR A 129 12.87 4.44 7.49
N THR A 130 13.95 3.69 7.34
CA THR A 130 15.19 4.18 6.71
C THR A 130 14.99 4.59 5.24
N PRO A 131 14.35 3.79 4.37
CA PRO A 131 13.98 4.26 3.03
C PRO A 131 13.05 5.46 3.03
N THR A 132 12.05 5.49 3.94
CA THR A 132 11.13 6.63 4.04
C THR A 132 11.85 7.94 4.38
N LEU A 133 12.82 7.91 5.30
CA LEU A 133 13.64 9.10 5.63
C LEU A 133 14.40 9.62 4.42
N ALA A 134 15.00 8.73 3.64
CA ALA A 134 15.74 9.11 2.44
C ALA A 134 14.83 9.75 1.38
N VAL A 135 13.65 9.17 1.17
CA VAL A 135 12.65 9.71 0.23
C VAL A 135 12.04 11.01 0.75
N ALA A 136 11.78 11.13 2.05
CA ALA A 136 11.25 12.35 2.65
C ALA A 136 12.20 13.53 2.42
N ALA A 137 13.50 13.32 2.64
CA ALA A 137 14.53 14.34 2.36
C ALA A 137 14.53 14.77 0.89
N GLU A 138 14.52 13.82 -0.04
CA GLU A 138 14.51 14.08 -1.48
C GLU A 138 13.19 14.74 -1.93
N SER A 139 12.06 14.34 -1.36
CA SER A 139 10.74 14.86 -1.73
C SER A 139 10.55 16.35 -1.43
N ALA A 140 11.33 16.90 -0.50
CA ALA A 140 11.30 18.31 -0.14
C ALA A 140 11.73 19.21 -1.32
N ASP A 141 12.73 18.80 -2.09
CA ASP A 141 13.23 19.54 -3.26
C ASP A 141 12.19 19.68 -4.37
N TYR A 142 11.23 18.75 -4.42
CA TYR A 142 10.12 18.75 -5.38
C TYR A 142 8.82 19.29 -4.78
N ASN A 143 8.81 19.62 -3.49
CA ASN A 143 7.58 19.90 -2.72
C ASN A 143 6.51 18.82 -2.98
N MET A 144 6.94 17.56 -3.08
CA MET A 144 6.08 16.43 -3.41
C MET A 144 5.32 15.96 -2.19
N PRO A 145 3.99 16.06 -2.17
CA PRO A 145 3.22 15.51 -1.05
C PRO A 145 3.35 14.00 -1.00
N MET A 146 3.74 13.48 0.17
CA MET A 146 3.85 12.05 0.40
C MET A 146 3.19 11.63 1.70
N VAL A 147 2.66 10.41 1.73
CA VAL A 147 2.11 9.80 2.94
C VAL A 147 2.70 8.41 3.12
N THR A 148 3.34 8.20 4.27
CA THR A 148 3.77 6.86 4.68
C THR A 148 2.67 6.16 5.48
N ALA A 149 2.43 4.89 5.17
CA ALA A 149 1.45 4.08 5.89
C ALA A 149 2.01 3.49 7.19
N SER A 150 3.33 3.34 7.32
CA SER A 150 3.92 2.50 8.37
C SER A 150 5.29 2.92 8.89
N ALA A 151 5.96 3.93 8.34
CA ALA A 151 7.22 4.42 8.90
C ALA A 151 6.97 5.22 10.18
N THR A 152 7.54 4.77 11.30
CA THR A 152 7.17 5.20 12.66
C THR A 152 8.16 6.15 13.32
N ALA A 153 9.39 6.31 12.81
CA ALA A 153 10.34 7.25 13.39
C ALA A 153 9.81 8.69 13.32
N GLU A 154 9.99 9.45 14.38
CA GLU A 154 9.53 10.86 14.44
C GLU A 154 10.14 11.70 13.32
N ALA A 155 11.43 11.48 13.03
CA ALA A 155 12.18 12.20 12.01
C ALA A 155 11.58 12.13 10.60
N VAL A 156 10.66 11.22 10.33
CA VAL A 156 9.94 11.16 9.04
C VAL A 156 9.11 12.42 8.79
N THR A 157 8.50 12.98 9.83
CA THR A 157 7.60 14.15 9.72
C THR A 157 8.04 15.36 10.53
N TYR A 158 9.04 15.19 11.40
CA TYR A 158 9.49 16.25 12.30
C TYR A 158 10.98 16.12 12.55
N ASP A 159 11.73 17.20 12.30
CA ASP A 159 13.16 17.29 12.61
C ASP A 159 13.33 17.92 14.00
N ALA A 160 13.76 17.11 14.96
CA ALA A 160 13.97 17.56 16.34
C ALA A 160 15.21 18.46 16.53
N GLU A 161 16.17 18.43 15.60
CA GLU A 161 17.37 19.27 15.69
C GLU A 161 17.06 20.72 15.31
N THR A 162 16.20 20.90 14.34
CA THR A 162 15.81 22.20 13.81
C THR A 162 14.45 22.70 14.33
N ASP A 163 13.73 21.86 15.08
CA ASP A 163 12.35 22.12 15.54
C ASP A 163 11.40 22.43 14.37
N THR A 164 11.52 21.70 13.27
CA THR A 164 10.73 21.93 12.06
C THR A 164 9.92 20.71 11.65
N VAL A 165 8.75 20.98 11.07
CA VAL A 165 7.88 19.95 10.48
C VAL A 165 8.19 19.81 8.99
N ASN A 166 8.27 18.60 8.49
CA ASN A 166 8.35 18.32 7.06
C ASN A 166 6.96 18.54 6.43
N GLU A 167 6.72 19.74 5.89
CA GLU A 167 5.38 20.22 5.50
C GLU A 167 4.71 19.38 4.38
N ASN A 168 5.52 18.68 3.58
CA ASN A 168 5.04 17.82 2.48
C ASN A 168 4.93 16.34 2.85
N VAL A 169 5.31 15.95 4.09
CA VAL A 169 5.35 14.54 4.52
C VAL A 169 4.32 14.26 5.59
N PHE A 170 3.45 13.29 5.33
CA PHE A 170 2.38 12.87 6.21
C PHE A 170 2.55 11.42 6.65
N ARG A 171 1.98 11.08 7.79
CA ARG A 171 2.02 9.72 8.37
C ARG A 171 0.63 9.25 8.75
N ALA A 172 0.29 8.01 8.39
CA ALA A 172 -0.97 7.36 8.74
C ALA A 172 -0.79 6.26 9.81
N THR A 173 0.25 6.36 10.66
CA THR A 173 0.56 5.40 11.72
C THR A 173 0.97 6.13 13.01
N PHE A 174 1.20 5.37 14.08
CA PHE A 174 1.77 5.85 15.34
C PHE A 174 3.29 6.10 15.21
N THR A 175 3.91 6.64 16.27
CA THR A 175 5.35 6.90 16.33
C THR A 175 6.09 5.89 17.21
N ASP A 176 7.41 5.78 17.05
CA ASP A 176 8.26 4.93 17.88
C ASP A 176 8.17 5.30 19.37
N PRO A 177 8.18 6.59 19.79
CA PRO A 177 7.95 6.96 21.18
C PRO A 177 6.64 6.42 21.72
N PHE A 178 5.53 6.58 20.99
CA PHE A 178 4.25 6.04 21.44
C PHE A 178 4.30 4.53 21.62
N GLN A 179 4.91 3.80 20.71
CA GLN A 179 5.01 2.33 20.77
C GLN A 179 5.92 1.89 21.91
N GLY A 180 7.11 2.49 22.04
CA GLY A 180 8.08 2.17 23.10
C GLY A 180 7.50 2.40 24.49
N ILE A 181 6.94 3.59 24.72
CA ILE A 181 6.27 3.95 25.99
C ILE A 181 5.13 3.00 26.32
N LYS A 182 4.26 2.70 25.34
CA LYS A 182 3.12 1.78 25.59
C LYS A 182 3.55 0.36 25.90
N MET A 183 4.65 -0.10 25.33
CA MET A 183 5.20 -1.42 25.65
C MET A 183 5.83 -1.45 27.04
N ALA A 184 6.53 -0.40 27.46
CA ALA A 184 7.08 -0.26 28.81
C ALA A 184 5.97 -0.18 29.86
N ASP A 185 4.98 0.69 29.66
CA ASP A 185 3.76 0.79 30.47
C ASP A 185 3.09 -0.57 30.67
N TYR A 186 2.90 -1.30 29.58
CA TYR A 186 2.25 -2.60 29.63
C TYR A 186 3.08 -3.61 30.43
N ALA A 187 4.39 -3.66 30.20
CA ALA A 187 5.29 -4.55 30.91
C ALA A 187 5.30 -4.27 32.42
N TYR A 188 5.37 -3.01 32.81
CA TYR A 188 5.40 -2.61 34.21
C TYR A 188 4.01 -2.64 34.87
N GLN A 189 3.04 -1.89 34.31
CA GLN A 189 1.74 -1.67 34.98
C GLN A 189 0.79 -2.85 34.86
N LYS A 190 0.83 -3.60 33.75
CA LYS A 190 -0.10 -4.71 33.51
C LYS A 190 0.48 -6.07 33.85
N LEU A 191 1.77 -6.28 33.56
CA LEU A 191 2.43 -7.56 33.81
C LEU A 191 3.22 -7.57 35.13
N GLY A 192 3.45 -6.42 35.74
CA GLY A 192 4.18 -6.29 37.02
C GLY A 192 5.67 -6.60 36.92
N TYR A 193 6.25 -6.49 35.73
CA TYR A 193 7.67 -6.72 35.52
C TYR A 193 8.49 -5.54 36.04
N THR A 194 9.53 -5.84 36.83
CA THR A 194 10.47 -4.86 37.37
C THR A 194 11.86 -4.98 36.74
N LYS A 195 12.02 -5.88 35.80
CA LYS A 195 13.25 -6.06 35.00
C LYS A 195 12.88 -6.44 33.59
N ALA A 196 13.53 -5.81 32.63
CA ALA A 196 13.40 -6.10 31.21
C ALA A 196 14.78 -6.24 30.57
N ALA A 197 14.85 -7.00 29.47
CA ALA A 197 16.00 -7.03 28.59
C ALA A 197 15.57 -6.62 27.19
N VAL A 198 16.27 -5.65 26.59
CA VAL A 198 15.98 -5.16 25.26
C VAL A 198 17.05 -5.65 24.31
N ILE A 199 16.64 -6.33 23.24
CA ILE A 199 17.52 -6.82 22.18
C ILE A 199 17.03 -6.18 20.87
N PHE A 200 17.91 -5.44 20.18
CA PHE A 200 17.56 -4.75 18.94
C PHE A 200 18.73 -4.76 17.96
N LYS A 201 18.41 -4.52 16.68
CA LYS A 201 19.42 -4.37 15.61
C LYS A 201 19.93 -2.92 15.64
N LYS A 202 21.24 -2.75 15.90
CA LYS A 202 21.91 -1.45 15.84
C LYS A 202 22.06 -0.96 14.39
N GLY A 203 22.01 0.35 14.18
CA GLY A 203 22.09 0.99 12.87
C GLY A 203 20.81 0.87 12.04
N ALA A 204 19.67 0.74 12.71
CA ALA A 204 18.34 0.73 12.09
C ALA A 204 17.42 1.66 12.88
N ASP A 205 17.05 2.79 12.29
CA ASP A 205 16.34 3.90 12.94
C ASP A 205 15.09 3.45 13.71
N TYR A 206 14.24 2.63 13.09
CA TYR A 206 13.08 2.06 13.76
C TYR A 206 13.43 1.29 15.04
N ASN A 207 14.46 0.43 14.96
CA ASN A 207 14.82 -0.43 16.09
C ASN A 207 15.44 0.36 17.24
N GLU A 208 16.23 1.37 16.91
CA GLU A 208 16.88 2.23 17.89
C GLU A 208 15.84 3.13 18.57
N GLY A 209 15.00 3.81 17.81
CA GLY A 209 13.94 4.67 18.35
C GLY A 209 12.97 3.93 19.27
N LEU A 210 12.55 2.72 18.86
CA LEU A 210 11.68 1.89 19.68
C LEU A 210 12.37 1.44 20.98
N ALA A 211 13.63 0.98 20.90
CA ALA A 211 14.38 0.51 22.06
C ALA A 211 14.68 1.63 23.06
N GLU A 212 15.09 2.80 22.58
CA GLU A 212 15.35 3.98 23.39
C GLU A 212 14.13 4.42 24.19
N ASN A 213 13.00 4.59 23.51
CA ASN A 213 11.77 5.01 24.16
C ASN A 213 11.21 3.97 25.15
N PHE A 214 11.42 2.68 24.86
CA PHE A 214 11.08 1.63 25.82
C PHE A 214 11.95 1.70 27.09
N VAL A 215 13.28 1.86 26.92
CA VAL A 215 14.22 1.92 28.05
C VAL A 215 13.94 3.16 28.90
N ASN A 216 13.83 4.33 28.28
CA ASN A 216 13.61 5.58 28.98
C ASN A 216 12.31 5.59 29.81
N GLU A 217 11.26 4.92 29.36
CA GLU A 217 9.99 4.82 30.10
C GLU A 217 10.02 3.74 31.18
N PHE A 218 10.80 2.66 30.97
CA PHE A 218 10.81 1.52 31.88
C PHE A 218 11.72 1.75 33.10
N GLU A 219 12.72 2.64 33.03
CA GLU A 219 13.65 3.00 34.13
C GLU A 219 12.99 3.95 35.16
#